data_f5c3c533e33d65b27dc17a831e7a60e9
#
_entry.id   f5c3c533e33d65b27dc17a831e7a60e9
#
_cell.length_a   1.000
_cell.length_b   1.000
_cell.length_c   1.000
_cell.angle_alpha   90.00
_cell.angle_beta   90.00
_cell.angle_gamma   90.00
#
_symmetry.space_group_name_H-M   'P 1'
#
loop_
_entity.id
_entity.type
_entity.pdbx_description
1 polymer ?
#
loop_
_entity_poly.entity_id
_entity_poly.type
_entity_poly.pdbx_seq_one_letter_code
_entity_poly.pdbx_strand_id
1 'polypeptide(L)'
;MDHKDLDVWKKSMDLVELVYDFTRSFPQDEIYGLTSQMKRAVVSIPSNIAEGASRKGDKELIQFLMIAISSITELETQYLISIKLRFADKNKVLEDAMVGVKKLLLGFRNDIIKKH
;
A
#
# COMPACT_ATOMS: atom_id res chain seq x y z
N MET A 1 -8.96 -18.29 3.96
CA MET A 1 -9.34 -17.32 2.93
C MET A 1 -8.21 -17.19 1.92
N ASP A 2 -8.51 -17.32 0.65
CA ASP A 2 -7.48 -17.13 -0.37
C ASP A 2 -7.36 -15.63 -0.68
N HIS A 3 -6.20 -15.06 -0.33
CA HIS A 3 -5.96 -13.64 -0.54
C HIS A 3 -6.04 -13.23 -2.03
N LYS A 4 -5.75 -14.15 -2.94
CA LYS A 4 -5.77 -13.86 -4.39
C LYS A 4 -7.17 -13.56 -4.91
N ASP A 5 -8.22 -13.92 -4.17
CA ASP A 5 -9.60 -13.59 -4.52
C ASP A 5 -10.04 -12.23 -3.98
N LEU A 6 -9.26 -11.60 -3.10
CA LEU A 6 -9.63 -10.32 -2.49
C LEU A 6 -9.32 -9.16 -3.43
N ASP A 7 -10.33 -8.31 -3.67
CA ASP A 7 -10.16 -7.11 -4.49
C ASP A 7 -9.07 -6.20 -3.95
N VAL A 8 -8.99 -6.04 -2.62
CA VAL A 8 -7.99 -5.18 -2.00
C VAL A 8 -6.57 -5.69 -2.27
N TRP A 9 -6.37 -7.02 -2.32
CA TRP A 9 -5.06 -7.57 -2.67
C TRP A 9 -4.73 -7.30 -4.14
N LYS A 10 -5.68 -7.54 -5.03
CA LYS A 10 -5.49 -7.30 -6.47
C LYS A 10 -5.16 -5.84 -6.75
N LYS A 11 -5.90 -4.92 -6.13
CA LYS A 11 -5.65 -3.48 -6.29
C LYS A 11 -4.32 -3.06 -5.70
N SER A 12 -3.91 -3.66 -4.58
CA SER A 12 -2.61 -3.35 -4.00
C SER A 12 -1.45 -3.87 -4.86
N MET A 13 -1.64 -4.97 -5.59
CA MET A 13 -0.66 -5.46 -6.55
C MET A 13 -0.51 -4.49 -7.73
N ASP A 14 -1.63 -3.94 -8.22
CA ASP A 14 -1.58 -2.90 -9.26
C ASP A 14 -0.83 -1.66 -8.76
N LEU A 15 -1.04 -1.30 -7.49
CA LEU A 15 -0.38 -0.17 -6.88
C LEU A 15 1.15 -0.37 -6.83
N VAL A 16 1.62 -1.59 -6.63
CA VAL A 16 3.06 -1.90 -6.66
C VAL A 16 3.66 -1.48 -8.01
N GLU A 17 3.01 -1.86 -9.11
CA GLU A 17 3.49 -1.49 -10.45
C GLU A 17 3.53 0.02 -10.63
N LEU A 18 2.49 0.72 -10.19
CA LEU A 18 2.42 2.18 -10.31
C LEU A 18 3.55 2.86 -9.55
N VAL A 19 3.86 2.40 -8.34
CA VAL A 19 4.93 2.98 -7.53
C VAL A 19 6.30 2.70 -8.14
N TYR A 20 6.52 1.49 -8.65
CA TYR A 20 7.78 1.16 -9.32
C TYR A 20 8.00 2.04 -10.55
N ASP A 21 6.95 2.28 -11.33
CA ASP A 21 7.02 3.20 -12.48
C ASP A 21 7.28 4.62 -12.04
N PHE A 22 6.57 5.07 -11.01
CA PHE A 22 6.68 6.44 -10.49
C PHE A 22 8.11 6.75 -10.02
N THR A 23 8.76 5.80 -9.35
CA THR A 23 10.10 6.01 -8.79
C THR A 23 11.21 5.97 -9.84
N ARG A 24 10.92 5.58 -11.08
CA ARG A 24 11.94 5.53 -12.14
C ARG A 24 12.56 6.88 -12.45
N SER A 25 11.82 7.97 -12.24
CA SER A 25 12.32 9.32 -12.49
C SER A 25 13.12 9.91 -11.33
N PHE A 26 13.20 9.19 -10.22
CA PHE A 26 13.90 9.68 -9.03
C PHE A 26 15.41 9.76 -9.28
N PRO A 27 16.11 10.71 -8.62
CA PRO A 27 17.57 10.79 -8.73
C PRO A 27 18.23 9.48 -8.33
N GLN A 28 19.33 9.15 -9.02
CA GLN A 28 20.03 7.88 -8.79
C GLN A 28 20.60 7.77 -7.38
N ASP A 29 20.98 8.88 -6.77
CA ASP A 29 21.48 8.88 -5.40
C ASP A 29 20.40 8.62 -4.35
N GLU A 30 19.12 8.54 -4.77
CA GLU A 30 18.00 8.16 -3.91
C GLU A 30 17.69 6.66 -3.94
N ILE A 31 18.48 5.85 -4.63
CA ILE A 31 18.27 4.41 -4.72
C ILE A 31 18.14 3.76 -3.33
N TYR A 32 19.00 4.16 -2.39
CA TYR A 32 18.97 3.65 -1.01
C TYR A 32 18.22 4.59 -0.06
N GLY A 33 17.62 5.64 -0.59
CA GLY A 33 16.80 6.60 0.16
C GLY A 33 15.32 6.44 -0.14
N LEU A 34 14.70 7.51 -0.66
CA LEU A 34 13.25 7.56 -0.87
C LEU A 34 12.76 6.49 -1.86
N THR A 35 13.54 6.20 -2.91
CA THR A 35 13.17 5.14 -3.87
C THR A 35 12.98 3.81 -3.14
N SER A 36 13.96 3.41 -2.34
CA SER A 36 13.90 2.16 -1.57
C SER A 36 12.74 2.16 -0.59
N GLN A 37 12.54 3.27 0.12
CA GLN A 37 11.47 3.39 1.11
C GLN A 37 10.08 3.24 0.48
N MET A 38 9.84 3.88 -0.66
CA MET A 38 8.55 3.78 -1.35
C MET A 38 8.28 2.37 -1.86
N LYS A 39 9.30 1.72 -2.42
CA LYS A 39 9.17 0.33 -2.88
C LYS A 39 8.86 -0.61 -1.72
N ARG A 40 9.53 -0.45 -0.59
CA ARG A 40 9.28 -1.28 0.60
C ARG A 40 7.88 -1.06 1.16
N ALA A 41 7.45 0.19 1.24
CA ALA A 41 6.12 0.51 1.74
C ALA A 41 5.03 -0.11 0.87
N VAL A 42 5.13 0.04 -0.46
CA VAL A 42 4.10 -0.47 -1.35
C VAL A 42 4.06 -2.00 -1.38
N VAL A 43 5.21 -2.68 -1.34
CA VAL A 43 5.27 -4.15 -1.29
C VAL A 43 4.69 -4.68 0.02
N SER A 44 4.87 -3.95 1.11
CA SER A 44 4.33 -4.31 2.42
C SER A 44 2.79 -4.43 2.40
N ILE A 45 2.10 -3.68 1.53
CA ILE A 45 0.64 -3.68 1.50
C ILE A 45 0.08 -5.05 1.10
N PRO A 46 0.35 -5.57 -0.13
CA PRO A 46 -0.17 -6.88 -0.49
C PRO A 46 0.43 -8.01 0.36
N SER A 47 1.66 -7.86 0.82
CA SER A 47 2.31 -8.88 1.66
C SER A 47 1.57 -9.06 2.99
N ASN A 48 1.16 -7.97 3.64
CA ASN A 48 0.44 -8.05 4.90
C ASN A 48 -1.01 -8.48 4.72
N ILE A 49 -1.65 -8.12 3.60
CA ILE A 49 -2.98 -8.63 3.28
C ILE A 49 -2.92 -10.16 3.16
N ALA A 50 -1.94 -10.67 2.42
CA ALA A 50 -1.78 -12.11 2.23
C ALA A 50 -1.49 -12.82 3.55
N GLU A 51 -0.59 -12.27 4.36
CA GLU A 51 -0.28 -12.83 5.68
C GLU A 51 -1.51 -12.90 6.57
N GLY A 52 -2.27 -11.80 6.63
CA GLY A 52 -3.49 -11.76 7.44
C GLY A 52 -4.53 -12.77 6.98
N ALA A 53 -4.71 -12.90 5.66
CA ALA A 53 -5.67 -13.84 5.08
C ALA A 53 -5.32 -15.30 5.36
N SER A 54 -4.02 -15.60 5.59
CA SER A 54 -3.56 -16.96 5.91
C SER A 54 -3.79 -17.33 7.38
N ARG A 55 -4.10 -16.38 8.23
CA ARG A 55 -4.29 -16.63 9.66
C ARG A 55 -5.66 -17.26 9.93
N LYS A 56 -5.75 -17.98 11.07
CA LYS A 56 -6.97 -18.70 11.41
C LYS A 56 -8.03 -17.81 12.04
N GLY A 57 -7.64 -16.70 12.69
CA GLY A 57 -8.56 -15.87 13.45
C GLY A 57 -8.63 -14.44 12.94
N ASP A 58 -9.80 -13.83 13.09
CA ASP A 58 -10.04 -12.46 12.65
C ASP A 58 -9.20 -11.44 13.43
N LYS A 59 -8.87 -11.73 14.68
CA LYS A 59 -8.03 -10.84 15.47
C LYS A 59 -6.64 -10.63 14.83
N GLU A 60 -6.02 -11.73 14.38
CA GLU A 60 -4.73 -11.64 13.71
C GLU A 60 -4.87 -10.99 12.33
N LEU A 61 -5.92 -11.31 11.59
CA LEU A 61 -6.19 -10.69 10.31
C LEU A 61 -6.27 -9.16 10.46
N ILE A 62 -7.00 -8.68 11.46
CA ILE A 62 -7.12 -7.24 11.73
C ILE A 62 -5.74 -6.63 11.99
N GLN A 63 -4.88 -7.30 12.76
CA GLN A 63 -3.53 -6.81 13.02
C GLN A 63 -2.73 -6.62 11.75
N PHE A 64 -2.77 -7.59 10.83
CA PHE A 64 -2.07 -7.49 9.55
C PHE A 64 -2.67 -6.40 8.66
N LEU A 65 -3.99 -6.24 8.66
CA LEU A 65 -4.63 -5.15 7.92
C LEU A 65 -4.22 -3.78 8.48
N MET A 66 -4.04 -3.66 9.78
CA MET A 66 -3.55 -2.41 10.38
C MET A 66 -2.13 -2.08 9.93
N ILE A 67 -1.28 -3.08 9.77
CA ILE A 67 0.06 -2.88 9.21
C ILE A 67 -0.02 -2.39 7.75
N ALA A 68 -0.90 -3.00 6.96
CA ALA A 68 -1.11 -2.57 5.57
C ALA A 68 -1.61 -1.12 5.50
N ILE A 69 -2.53 -0.74 6.39
CA ILE A 69 -3.04 0.65 6.48
C ILE A 69 -1.92 1.61 6.86
N SER A 70 -1.07 1.23 7.80
CA SER A 70 0.11 2.04 8.15
C SER A 70 1.06 2.21 6.97
N SER A 71 1.24 1.15 6.18
CA SER A 71 2.10 1.17 5.00
C SER A 71 1.57 2.11 3.91
N ILE A 72 0.26 2.10 3.66
CA ILE A 72 -0.32 3.02 2.68
C ILE A 72 -0.24 4.47 3.15
N THR A 73 -0.40 4.73 4.44
CA THR A 73 -0.25 6.07 5.03
C THR A 73 1.20 6.56 4.88
N GLU A 74 2.16 5.68 5.13
CA GLU A 74 3.57 5.97 4.92
C GLU A 74 3.85 6.29 3.45
N LEU A 75 3.32 5.48 2.54
CA LEU A 75 3.48 5.68 1.10
C LEU A 75 2.91 7.03 0.64
N GLU A 76 1.74 7.42 1.14
CA GLU A 76 1.14 8.73 0.84
C GLU A 76 2.08 9.87 1.24
N THR A 77 2.68 9.77 2.42
CA THR A 77 3.63 10.76 2.92
C THR A 77 4.88 10.82 2.03
N GLN A 78 5.43 9.66 1.68
CA GLN A 78 6.60 9.57 0.81
C GLN A 78 6.32 10.15 -0.58
N TYR A 79 5.13 9.90 -1.12
CA TYR A 79 4.68 10.48 -2.38
C TYR A 79 4.71 12.01 -2.30
N LEU A 80 4.11 12.59 -1.26
CA LEU A 80 4.08 14.04 -1.08
C LEU A 80 5.50 14.61 -0.92
N ILE A 81 6.37 13.91 -0.21
CA ILE A 81 7.78 14.31 -0.08
C ILE A 81 8.46 14.35 -1.46
N SER A 82 8.22 13.33 -2.29
CA SER A 82 8.84 13.26 -3.62
C SER A 82 8.43 14.43 -4.51
N ILE A 83 7.16 14.83 -4.42
CA ILE A 83 6.66 16.01 -5.17
C ILE A 83 7.30 17.29 -4.63
N LYS A 84 7.36 17.43 -3.31
CA LYS A 84 7.96 18.60 -2.67
C LYS A 84 9.44 18.77 -3.03
N LEU A 85 10.17 17.65 -3.10
CA LEU A 85 11.59 17.65 -3.47
C LEU A 85 11.81 17.70 -4.99
N ARG A 86 10.74 17.68 -5.76
CA ARG A 86 10.75 17.73 -7.23
C ARG A 86 11.44 16.52 -7.86
N PHE A 87 11.34 15.36 -7.22
CA PHE A 87 11.83 14.11 -7.79
C PHE A 87 10.88 13.59 -8.88
N ALA A 88 9.62 13.98 -8.81
CA ALA A 88 8.59 13.62 -9.78
C ALA A 88 7.48 14.66 -9.77
N ASP A 89 6.67 14.70 -10.83
CA ASP A 89 5.46 15.51 -10.90
C ASP A 89 4.29 14.78 -10.28
N LYS A 90 3.23 15.52 -9.94
CA LYS A 90 1.98 14.92 -9.46
C LYS A 90 1.49 13.87 -10.44
N ASN A 91 1.01 12.77 -9.91
CA ASN A 91 0.51 11.64 -10.70
C ASN A 91 -0.90 11.30 -10.22
N LYS A 92 -1.90 11.76 -10.97
CA LYS A 92 -3.31 11.57 -10.62
C LYS A 92 -3.70 10.10 -10.54
N VAL A 93 -3.18 9.27 -11.46
CA VAL A 93 -3.47 7.83 -11.46
C VAL A 93 -2.96 7.18 -10.18
N LEU A 94 -1.75 7.53 -9.76
CA LEU A 94 -1.18 7.01 -8.53
C LEU A 94 -1.95 7.50 -7.30
N GLU A 95 -2.30 8.79 -7.27
CA GLU A 95 -3.09 9.36 -6.16
C GLU A 95 -4.43 8.63 -6.00
N ASP A 96 -5.14 8.45 -7.10
CA ASP A 96 -6.43 7.76 -7.08
C ASP A 96 -6.29 6.30 -6.65
N ALA A 97 -5.22 5.63 -7.10
CA ALA A 97 -4.96 4.25 -6.72
C ALA A 97 -4.68 4.13 -5.21
N MET A 98 -3.90 5.05 -4.64
CA MET A 98 -3.63 5.06 -3.20
C MET A 98 -4.91 5.28 -2.40
N VAL A 99 -5.74 6.22 -2.81
CA VAL A 99 -7.04 6.48 -2.16
C VAL A 99 -7.92 5.24 -2.22
N GLY A 100 -7.99 4.59 -3.39
CA GLY A 100 -8.81 3.41 -3.58
C GLY A 100 -8.39 2.24 -2.71
N VAL A 101 -7.10 1.95 -2.65
CA VAL A 101 -6.56 0.86 -1.81
C VAL A 101 -6.82 1.15 -0.34
N LYS A 102 -6.60 2.38 0.10
CA LYS A 102 -6.85 2.74 1.50
C LYS A 102 -8.30 2.56 1.89
N LYS A 103 -9.23 2.99 1.03
CA LYS A 103 -10.67 2.81 1.28
C LYS A 103 -11.04 1.33 1.39
N LEU A 104 -10.51 0.49 0.52
CA LEU A 104 -10.78 -0.95 0.55
C LEU A 104 -10.21 -1.59 1.81
N LEU A 105 -9.02 -1.18 2.25
CA LEU A 105 -8.41 -1.69 3.49
C LEU A 105 -9.26 -1.31 4.71
N LEU A 106 -9.65 -0.05 4.80
CA LEU A 106 -10.48 0.42 5.91
C LEU A 106 -11.84 -0.26 5.92
N GLY A 107 -12.46 -0.41 4.76
CA GLY A 107 -13.75 -1.10 4.62
C GLY A 107 -13.65 -2.56 5.03
N PHE A 108 -12.63 -3.26 4.57
CA PHE A 108 -12.43 -4.68 4.91
C PHE A 108 -12.22 -4.84 6.42
N ARG A 109 -11.34 -4.04 7.01
CA ARG A 109 -11.12 -4.06 8.46
C ARG A 109 -12.40 -3.82 9.23
N ASN A 110 -13.16 -2.81 8.82
CA ASN A 110 -14.40 -2.45 9.52
C ASN A 110 -15.45 -3.54 9.40
N ASP A 111 -15.54 -4.20 8.25
CA ASP A 111 -16.46 -5.32 8.05
C ASP A 111 -16.14 -6.49 8.98
N ILE A 112 -14.85 -6.78 9.18
CA ILE A 112 -14.44 -7.84 10.10
C ILE A 112 -14.78 -7.45 11.54
N ILE A 113 -14.52 -6.22 11.93
CA ILE A 113 -14.82 -5.72 13.28
C ILE A 113 -16.33 -5.82 13.56
N LYS A 114 -17.18 -5.49 12.58
CA LYS A 114 -18.65 -5.54 12.76
C LYS A 114 -19.18 -6.93 13.00
N LYS A 115 -18.46 -8.00 12.63
CA LYS A 115 -18.88 -9.37 12.90
C LYS A 115 -18.81 -9.71 14.38
N HIS A 116 -18.10 -8.94 15.14
CA HIS A 116 -17.85 -9.17 16.55
C HIS A 116 -18.42 -8.03 17.40
#